data_cecc026d05a589efe86266b5cba9ff53
#
_entry.id   cecc026d05a589efe86266b5cba9ff53
#
_cell.length_a   1.000
_cell.length_b   1.000
_cell.length_c   1.000
_cell.angle_alpha   90.00
_cell.angle_beta   90.00
_cell.angle_gamma   90.00
#
_symmetry.space_group_name_H-M   'P 1'
#
loop_
_entity.id
_entity.type
_entity.pdbx_description
1 polymer ?
#
loop_
_entity_poly.entity_id
_entity_poly.type
_entity_poly.pdbx_seq_one_letter_code
_entity_poly.pdbx_strand_id
1 'polypeptide(L)'
;YKVSGSMDFSYTLGGKTEKVSTTRNIWTETLLDKAASSVSLELKNTGKSTLFARLVTEGIPAEGKEKAYANGLTLAVSYMDHDGHPVNASTLQQGTNFTAVVTIANPSPRGYSHLVLTEVFPAGWEILNTRFLTGGTADNRAAGVNYQDIRDDRAYSYIDYLPAGKQVTVRINLCAVYPGRFYLPPVYCEAMYDHLVRANTEGEMVTVE
;
A
#
# COMPACT_ATOMS: atom_id res chain seq x y z
N TYR A 1 -6.89 25.97 23.33
CA TYR A 1 -7.62 25.47 24.50
C TYR A 1 -6.63 25.21 25.63
N LYS A 2 -6.65 26.03 26.70
CA LYS A 2 -5.96 25.68 27.95
C LYS A 2 -6.83 24.67 28.67
N VAL A 3 -6.43 23.41 28.69
CA VAL A 3 -6.99 22.42 29.61
C VAL A 3 -6.42 22.74 31.00
N SER A 4 -7.20 23.40 31.84
CA SER A 4 -6.86 23.62 33.24
C SER A 4 -7.39 22.44 34.03
N GLY A 5 -6.52 21.54 34.46
CA GLY A 5 -6.89 20.41 35.32
C GLY A 5 -5.90 19.25 35.18
N SER A 6 -5.99 18.30 36.08
CA SER A 6 -5.26 17.03 35.97
C SER A 6 -6.02 16.09 35.01
N MET A 7 -5.27 15.30 34.23
CA MET A 7 -5.78 14.13 33.57
C MET A 7 -5.60 12.94 34.52
N ASP A 8 -6.71 12.36 34.93
CA ASP A 8 -6.72 11.19 35.82
C ASP A 8 -7.42 10.06 35.10
N PHE A 9 -6.71 8.97 34.83
CA PHE A 9 -7.22 7.80 34.12
C PHE A 9 -6.50 6.54 34.55
N SER A 10 -7.06 5.41 34.22
CA SER A 10 -6.36 4.12 34.32
C SER A 10 -6.46 3.37 33.01
N TYR A 11 -5.47 2.53 32.73
CA TYR A 11 -5.53 1.60 31.64
C TYR A 11 -5.19 0.19 32.12
N THR A 12 -5.82 -0.80 31.51
CA THR A 12 -5.56 -2.22 31.77
C THR A 12 -5.07 -2.88 30.51
N LEU A 13 -3.89 -3.48 30.56
CA LEU A 13 -3.27 -4.20 29.46
C LEU A 13 -2.80 -5.57 29.97
N GLY A 14 -3.22 -6.65 29.32
CA GLY A 14 -2.84 -7.99 29.70
C GLY A 14 -3.18 -8.34 31.17
N GLY A 15 -4.27 -7.78 31.70
CA GLY A 15 -4.70 -7.98 33.08
C GLY A 15 -3.99 -7.10 34.13
N LYS A 16 -2.98 -6.32 33.74
CA LYS A 16 -2.28 -5.36 34.63
C LYS A 16 -2.89 -3.98 34.46
N THR A 17 -3.31 -3.39 35.58
CA THR A 17 -3.90 -2.05 35.61
C THR A 17 -2.88 -1.03 36.13
N GLU A 18 -2.67 0.02 35.36
CA GLU A 18 -1.86 1.19 35.72
C GLU A 18 -2.78 2.40 35.92
N LYS A 19 -2.46 3.24 36.90
CA LYS A 19 -3.16 4.48 37.18
C LYS A 19 -2.25 5.66 36.85
N VAL A 20 -2.77 6.62 36.11
CA VAL A 20 -2.04 7.82 35.69
C VAL A 20 -2.78 9.06 36.22
N SER A 21 -2.03 9.94 36.87
CA SER A 21 -2.45 11.28 37.25
C SER A 21 -1.38 12.28 36.78
N THR A 22 -1.73 13.20 35.93
CA THR A 22 -0.79 14.15 35.35
C THR A 22 -1.44 15.52 35.05
N THR A 23 -0.65 16.57 35.20
CA THR A 23 -1.02 17.93 34.82
C THR A 23 -0.52 18.30 33.41
N ARG A 24 0.17 17.39 32.73
CA ARG A 24 0.61 17.58 31.35
C ARG A 24 -0.57 17.49 30.40
N ASN A 25 -0.60 18.32 29.38
CA ASN A 25 -1.67 18.31 28.36
C ASN A 25 -1.62 17.07 27.44
N ILE A 26 -0.46 16.41 27.35
CA ILE A 26 -0.24 15.21 26.55
C ILE A 26 0.53 14.21 27.41
N TRP A 27 0.06 12.96 27.37
CA TRP A 27 0.74 11.81 27.94
C TRP A 27 0.90 10.75 26.86
N THR A 28 2.10 10.19 26.73
CA THR A 28 2.42 9.17 25.74
C THR A 28 3.20 8.05 26.41
N GLU A 29 2.82 6.83 26.10
CA GLU A 29 3.51 5.63 26.56
C GLU A 29 3.57 4.58 25.49
N THR A 30 4.66 3.83 25.44
CA THR A 30 4.80 2.64 24.61
C THR A 30 4.43 1.43 25.46
N LEU A 31 3.30 0.81 25.14
CA LEU A 31 2.71 -0.25 25.95
C LEU A 31 3.24 -1.66 25.61
N LEU A 32 3.73 -1.84 24.37
CA LEU A 32 4.23 -3.12 23.85
C LEU A 32 5.47 -2.88 22.99
N ASP A 33 6.48 -3.69 23.18
CA ASP A 33 7.69 -3.74 22.34
C ASP A 33 7.81 -5.06 21.54
N LYS A 34 6.79 -5.94 21.62
CA LYS A 34 6.74 -7.21 20.88
C LYS A 34 5.39 -7.40 20.21
N ALA A 35 5.43 -8.02 19.03
CA ALA A 35 4.24 -8.37 18.30
C ALA A 35 3.40 -9.40 19.06
N ALA A 36 2.13 -9.08 19.28
CA ALA A 36 1.12 -9.99 19.80
C ALA A 36 0.01 -10.15 18.74
N SER A 37 -0.57 -11.32 18.64
CA SER A 37 -1.66 -11.60 17.67
C SER A 37 -2.93 -10.79 17.96
N SER A 38 -3.16 -10.48 19.23
CA SER A 38 -4.23 -9.59 19.69
C SER A 38 -3.88 -9.02 21.05
N VAL A 39 -4.30 -7.80 21.30
CA VAL A 39 -4.12 -7.10 22.56
C VAL A 39 -5.43 -6.44 22.95
N SER A 40 -5.89 -6.65 24.17
CA SER A 40 -7.02 -5.93 24.75
C SER A 40 -6.49 -4.80 25.63
N LEU A 41 -6.88 -3.58 25.29
CA LEU A 41 -6.61 -2.39 26.08
C LEU A 41 -7.94 -1.82 26.59
N GLU A 42 -8.10 -1.74 27.90
CA GLU A 42 -9.21 -1.05 28.52
C GLU A 42 -8.71 0.30 29.06
N LEU A 43 -9.38 1.39 28.68
CA LEU A 43 -9.07 2.73 29.14
C LEU A 43 -10.25 3.30 29.91
N LYS A 44 -10.01 3.78 31.13
CA LYS A 44 -11.04 4.35 32.01
C LYS A 44 -10.65 5.75 32.44
N ASN A 45 -11.45 6.73 32.05
CA ASN A 45 -11.33 8.08 32.59
C ASN A 45 -11.82 8.10 34.02
N THR A 46 -10.95 8.45 34.96
CA THR A 46 -11.28 8.56 36.39
C THR A 46 -11.33 10.01 36.87
N GLY A 47 -10.99 10.95 35.98
CA GLY A 47 -11.06 12.39 36.23
C GLY A 47 -12.39 13.02 35.81
N LYS A 48 -12.48 14.33 35.99
CA LYS A 48 -13.64 15.15 35.59
C LYS A 48 -13.49 15.79 34.20
N SER A 49 -12.27 15.82 33.68
CA SER A 49 -11.96 16.42 32.37
C SER A 49 -12.21 15.42 31.23
N THR A 50 -12.61 15.91 30.07
CA THR A 50 -12.70 15.06 28.87
C THR A 50 -11.32 14.54 28.49
N LEU A 51 -11.20 13.24 28.30
CA LEU A 51 -9.99 12.56 27.88
C LEU A 51 -10.11 12.15 26.40
N PHE A 52 -9.17 12.57 25.57
CA PHE A 52 -9.01 12.09 24.21
C PHE A 52 -7.91 11.06 24.18
N ALA A 53 -8.19 9.89 23.66
CA ALA A 53 -7.22 8.80 23.53
C ALA A 53 -6.97 8.45 22.07
N ARG A 54 -5.70 8.24 21.72
CA ARG A 54 -5.27 7.73 20.43
C ARG A 54 -4.40 6.51 20.65
N LEU A 55 -4.79 5.39 20.08
CA LEU A 55 -3.96 4.20 20.00
C LEU A 55 -3.28 4.16 18.64
N VAL A 56 -1.97 4.01 18.64
CA VAL A 56 -1.17 3.84 17.43
C VAL A 56 -0.50 2.48 17.52
N THR A 57 -0.70 1.67 16.49
CA THR A 57 -0.02 0.38 16.33
C THR A 57 0.85 0.45 15.08
N GLU A 58 2.11 0.07 15.22
CA GLU A 58 3.07 -0.02 14.13
C GLU A 58 3.62 -1.45 14.06
N GLY A 59 3.83 -1.93 12.85
CA GLY A 59 4.38 -3.25 12.64
C GLY A 59 4.62 -3.52 11.16
N ILE A 60 5.50 -4.47 10.88
CA ILE A 60 5.75 -4.97 9.54
C ILE A 60 5.01 -6.31 9.42
N PRO A 61 4.01 -6.44 8.53
CA PRO A 61 3.37 -7.72 8.25
C PRO A 61 4.40 -8.77 7.82
N ALA A 62 4.15 -10.04 8.12
CA ALA A 62 4.89 -11.12 7.50
C ALA A 62 4.55 -11.18 6.00
N GLU A 63 5.51 -11.60 5.17
CA GLU A 63 5.34 -11.74 3.72
C GLU A 63 4.06 -12.52 3.37
N GLY A 64 3.25 -11.97 2.47
CA GLY A 64 1.96 -12.51 2.06
C GLY A 64 0.85 -12.42 3.13
N LYS A 65 1.05 -11.57 4.16
CA LYS A 65 0.03 -11.24 5.19
C LYS A 65 -0.38 -9.78 5.13
N GLU A 66 0.14 -9.04 4.20
CA GLU A 66 -0.26 -7.66 3.92
C GLU A 66 -1.72 -7.65 3.47
N LYS A 67 -2.49 -6.76 4.07
CA LYS A 67 -3.90 -6.59 3.70
C LYS A 67 -4.06 -5.41 2.75
N ALA A 68 -5.01 -5.54 1.84
CA ALA A 68 -5.41 -4.44 1.00
C ALA A 68 -5.91 -3.27 1.86
N TYR A 69 -5.57 -2.07 1.42
CA TYR A 69 -5.97 -0.82 2.07
C TYR A 69 -6.31 0.22 1.00
N ALA A 70 -7.31 1.04 1.26
CA ALA A 70 -7.71 2.12 0.37
C ALA A 70 -8.21 3.32 1.20
N ASN A 71 -7.62 4.50 0.95
CA ASN A 71 -8.10 5.75 1.49
C ASN A 71 -7.87 6.88 0.47
N GLY A 72 -8.95 7.45 -0.05
CA GLY A 72 -8.92 8.46 -1.10
C GLY A 72 -8.69 7.91 -2.51
N LEU A 73 -7.96 6.83 -2.66
CA LEU A 73 -7.70 6.11 -3.91
C LEU A 73 -8.20 4.68 -3.83
N THR A 74 -8.45 4.07 -4.99
CA THR A 74 -8.64 2.62 -5.12
C THR A 74 -7.69 2.06 -6.17
N LEU A 75 -7.24 0.82 -5.98
CA LEU A 75 -6.42 0.06 -6.91
C LEU A 75 -7.14 -1.21 -7.35
N ALA A 76 -7.05 -1.49 -8.65
CA ALA A 76 -7.42 -2.78 -9.21
C ALA A 76 -6.25 -3.29 -10.03
N VAL A 77 -5.84 -4.55 -9.79
CA VAL A 77 -4.76 -5.21 -10.52
C VAL A 77 -5.33 -6.42 -11.23
N SER A 78 -4.96 -6.60 -12.47
CA SER A 78 -5.27 -7.77 -13.28
C SER A 78 -4.07 -8.12 -14.15
N TYR A 79 -3.99 -9.38 -14.56
CA TYR A 79 -2.97 -9.87 -15.46
C TYR A 79 -3.63 -10.40 -16.72
N MET A 80 -3.09 -10.07 -17.88
CA MET A 80 -3.68 -10.39 -19.18
C MET A 80 -2.62 -10.95 -20.13
N ASP A 81 -3.03 -11.84 -21.01
CA ASP A 81 -2.19 -12.28 -22.14
C ASP A 81 -2.12 -11.22 -23.24
N HIS A 82 -1.43 -11.56 -24.35
CA HIS A 82 -1.31 -10.68 -25.51
C HIS A 82 -2.67 -10.36 -26.17
N ASP A 83 -3.62 -11.27 -26.10
CA ASP A 83 -4.95 -11.15 -26.71
C ASP A 83 -5.95 -10.46 -25.79
N GLY A 84 -5.53 -10.10 -24.57
CA GLY A 84 -6.34 -9.42 -23.56
C GLY A 84 -7.22 -10.35 -22.74
N HIS A 85 -6.96 -11.66 -22.74
CA HIS A 85 -7.65 -12.59 -21.86
C HIS A 85 -7.00 -12.60 -20.46
N PRO A 86 -7.78 -12.82 -19.40
CA PRO A 86 -7.25 -12.90 -18.04
C PRO A 86 -6.28 -14.06 -17.88
N VAL A 87 -5.15 -13.79 -17.21
CA VAL A 87 -4.14 -14.79 -16.83
C VAL A 87 -4.15 -14.95 -15.31
N ASN A 88 -4.09 -16.21 -14.87
CA ASN A 88 -3.93 -16.50 -13.44
C ASN A 88 -2.44 -16.36 -13.06
N ALA A 89 -2.07 -15.23 -12.49
CA ALA A 89 -0.68 -14.94 -12.11
C ALA A 89 -0.19 -15.75 -10.89
N SER A 90 -1.09 -16.42 -10.14
CA SER A 90 -0.67 -17.25 -9.00
C SER A 90 0.10 -18.49 -9.43
N THR A 91 -0.09 -18.97 -10.68
CA THR A 91 0.65 -20.08 -11.27
C THR A 91 0.84 -19.85 -12.76
N LEU A 92 2.07 -19.72 -13.20
CA LEU A 92 2.46 -19.43 -14.57
C LEU A 92 3.41 -20.52 -15.08
N GLN A 93 3.29 -20.87 -16.36
CA GLN A 93 4.30 -21.68 -17.02
C GLN A 93 5.52 -20.83 -17.38
N GLN A 94 6.73 -21.41 -17.27
CA GLN A 94 7.96 -20.75 -17.70
C GLN A 94 7.87 -20.30 -19.17
N GLY A 95 8.31 -19.08 -19.45
CA GLY A 95 8.25 -18.48 -20.78
C GLY A 95 6.92 -17.79 -21.10
N THR A 96 5.95 -17.79 -20.18
CA THR A 96 4.68 -17.07 -20.36
C THR A 96 4.91 -15.58 -20.38
N ASN A 97 4.53 -14.92 -21.47
CA ASN A 97 4.46 -13.47 -21.57
C ASN A 97 3.07 -12.97 -21.18
N PHE A 98 3.01 -11.96 -20.36
CA PHE A 98 1.76 -11.36 -19.87
C PHE A 98 1.94 -9.90 -19.51
N THR A 99 0.85 -9.21 -19.26
CA THR A 99 0.84 -7.79 -18.91
C THR A 99 0.16 -7.59 -17.57
N ALA A 100 0.85 -6.96 -16.63
CA ALA A 100 0.23 -6.41 -15.43
C ALA A 100 -0.55 -5.14 -15.83
N VAL A 101 -1.82 -5.08 -15.47
CA VAL A 101 -2.73 -3.96 -15.74
C VAL A 101 -3.21 -3.41 -14.40
N VAL A 102 -2.73 -2.22 -14.04
CA VAL A 102 -3.07 -1.56 -12.79
C VAL A 102 -3.95 -0.35 -13.08
N THR A 103 -5.14 -0.33 -12.52
CA THR A 103 -6.05 0.83 -12.60
C THR A 103 -6.09 1.53 -11.25
N ILE A 104 -5.71 2.82 -11.25
CA ILE A 104 -5.80 3.72 -10.12
C ILE A 104 -7.03 4.58 -10.33
N ALA A 105 -7.99 4.55 -9.41
CA ALA A 105 -9.16 5.41 -9.49
C ALA A 105 -9.25 6.35 -8.29
N ASN A 106 -9.73 7.56 -8.56
CA ASN A 106 -10.03 8.58 -7.56
C ASN A 106 -11.55 8.69 -7.40
N PRO A 107 -12.17 8.00 -6.45
CA PRO A 107 -13.62 8.08 -6.21
C PRO A 107 -14.03 9.34 -5.43
N SER A 108 -13.07 10.14 -4.96
CA SER A 108 -13.33 11.30 -4.11
C SER A 108 -13.88 12.50 -4.92
N PRO A 109 -14.52 13.48 -4.24
CA PRO A 109 -15.00 14.70 -4.91
C PRO A 109 -13.89 15.70 -5.22
N ARG A 110 -12.64 15.45 -4.81
CA ARG A 110 -11.49 16.32 -5.06
C ARG A 110 -10.41 15.60 -5.88
N GLY A 111 -9.62 16.34 -6.66
CA GLY A 111 -8.44 15.80 -7.32
C GLY A 111 -7.27 15.58 -6.36
N TYR A 112 -6.37 14.70 -6.74
CA TYR A 112 -5.12 14.44 -6.01
C TYR A 112 -3.92 14.71 -6.91
N SER A 113 -2.88 15.31 -6.33
CA SER A 113 -1.65 15.66 -7.04
C SER A 113 -0.48 14.81 -6.58
N HIS A 114 0.52 14.65 -7.47
CA HIS A 114 1.80 14.01 -7.18
C HIS A 114 1.62 12.59 -6.64
N LEU A 115 0.90 11.76 -7.40
CA LEU A 115 0.75 10.34 -7.07
C LEU A 115 1.95 9.56 -7.62
N VAL A 116 2.37 8.56 -6.87
CA VAL A 116 3.33 7.55 -7.31
C VAL A 116 2.70 6.17 -7.18
N LEU A 117 2.67 5.44 -8.29
CA LEU A 117 2.38 4.01 -8.32
C LEU A 117 3.69 3.25 -8.27
N THR A 118 3.80 2.32 -7.35
CA THR A 118 4.94 1.42 -7.16
C THR A 118 4.50 -0.01 -7.41
N GLU A 119 5.14 -0.65 -8.38
CA GLU A 119 4.94 -2.05 -8.75
C GLU A 119 6.28 -2.76 -8.56
N VAL A 120 6.36 -3.71 -7.65
CA VAL A 120 7.53 -4.58 -7.44
C VAL A 120 7.14 -5.98 -7.84
N PHE A 121 7.95 -6.60 -8.70
CA PHE A 121 7.65 -7.91 -9.25
C PHE A 121 8.49 -9.01 -8.60
N PRO A 122 7.99 -10.26 -8.58
CA PRO A 122 8.72 -11.41 -8.02
C PRO A 122 10.01 -11.65 -8.79
N ALA A 123 11.04 -12.17 -8.14
CA ALA A 123 12.31 -12.50 -8.78
C ALA A 123 12.21 -13.56 -9.91
N GLY A 124 11.09 -14.29 -9.98
CA GLY A 124 10.79 -15.23 -11.07
C GLY A 124 10.29 -14.57 -12.35
N TRP A 125 9.97 -13.28 -12.32
CA TRP A 125 9.45 -12.52 -13.46
C TRP A 125 10.46 -11.48 -13.92
N GLU A 126 10.48 -11.21 -15.22
CA GLU A 126 11.26 -10.14 -15.83
C GLU A 126 10.36 -9.11 -16.50
N ILE A 127 10.72 -7.83 -16.36
CA ILE A 127 10.04 -6.74 -17.04
C ILE A 127 10.53 -6.69 -18.48
N LEU A 128 9.61 -6.82 -19.42
CA LEU A 128 9.89 -6.65 -20.84
C LEU A 128 9.89 -5.18 -21.20
N ASN A 129 11.05 -4.55 -21.24
CA ASN A 129 11.18 -3.14 -21.61
C ASN A 129 11.09 -2.98 -23.14
N THR A 130 9.89 -2.69 -23.63
CA THR A 130 9.62 -2.49 -25.06
C THR A 130 10.31 -1.24 -25.65
N ARG A 131 10.83 -0.34 -24.84
CA ARG A 131 11.60 0.83 -25.32
C ARG A 131 12.84 0.44 -26.11
N PHE A 132 13.49 -0.68 -25.76
CA PHE A 132 14.65 -1.19 -26.49
C PHE A 132 14.28 -1.83 -27.82
N LEU A 133 13.03 -2.32 -27.97
CA LEU A 133 12.58 -3.03 -29.17
C LEU A 133 12.04 -2.07 -30.25
N THR A 134 11.58 -0.87 -29.89
CA THR A 134 10.93 0.07 -30.83
C THR A 134 11.80 1.24 -31.26
N GLY A 135 13.12 1.22 -31.00
CA GLY A 135 14.03 2.26 -31.43
C GLY A 135 13.80 3.64 -30.78
N GLY A 136 13.16 3.69 -29.62
CA GLY A 136 13.11 4.89 -28.79
C GLY A 136 12.11 5.99 -29.21
N THR A 137 11.25 5.77 -30.21
CA THR A 137 10.38 6.82 -30.75
C THR A 137 8.92 6.77 -30.30
N ALA A 138 8.45 5.71 -29.68
CA ALA A 138 7.10 5.64 -29.15
C ALA A 138 7.09 5.88 -27.64
N ASP A 139 6.42 6.94 -27.24
CA ASP A 139 6.10 7.17 -25.82
C ASP A 139 4.95 6.22 -25.42
N ASN A 140 5.31 5.00 -24.97
CA ASN A 140 4.34 3.98 -24.57
C ASN A 140 3.76 4.23 -23.16
N ARG A 141 3.95 5.42 -22.60
CA ARG A 141 3.35 5.77 -21.31
C ARG A 141 1.83 5.80 -21.43
N ALA A 142 1.17 5.29 -20.40
CA ALA A 142 -0.27 5.39 -20.29
C ALA A 142 -0.73 6.86 -20.24
N ALA A 143 -1.87 7.16 -20.83
CA ALA A 143 -2.47 8.48 -20.75
C ALA A 143 -2.67 8.87 -19.27
N GLY A 144 -2.14 10.02 -18.87
CA GLY A 144 -2.16 10.50 -17.49
C GLY A 144 -0.94 10.14 -16.66
N VAL A 145 0.02 9.34 -17.17
CA VAL A 145 1.31 9.11 -16.55
C VAL A 145 2.32 10.12 -17.10
N ASN A 146 2.90 10.94 -16.22
CA ASN A 146 3.83 12.01 -16.60
C ASN A 146 5.27 11.50 -16.75
N TYR A 147 5.67 10.61 -15.85
CA TYR A 147 7.01 10.01 -15.86
C TYR A 147 6.94 8.55 -15.40
N GLN A 148 7.82 7.71 -15.92
CA GLN A 148 7.94 6.31 -15.53
C GLN A 148 9.42 5.92 -15.42
N ASP A 149 9.80 5.34 -14.29
CA ASP A 149 11.11 4.73 -14.02
C ASP A 149 10.93 3.22 -13.95
N ILE A 150 11.49 2.51 -14.92
CA ILE A 150 11.43 1.05 -15.02
C ILE A 150 12.82 0.51 -14.75
N ARG A 151 12.92 -0.39 -13.78
CA ARG A 151 14.13 -1.11 -13.38
C ARG A 151 13.94 -2.60 -13.61
N ASP A 152 14.93 -3.40 -13.23
CA ASP A 152 14.91 -4.84 -13.49
C ASP A 152 13.78 -5.56 -12.76
N ASP A 153 13.45 -5.11 -11.53
CA ASP A 153 12.51 -5.76 -10.62
C ASP A 153 11.27 -4.91 -10.28
N ARG A 154 11.20 -3.66 -10.76
CA ARG A 154 10.14 -2.74 -10.37
C ARG A 154 9.87 -1.65 -11.38
N ALA A 155 8.67 -1.08 -11.31
CA ALA A 155 8.28 0.11 -12.04
C ALA A 155 7.69 1.17 -11.11
N TYR A 156 8.07 2.42 -11.33
CA TYR A 156 7.45 3.59 -10.69
C TYR A 156 6.76 4.41 -11.77
N SER A 157 5.48 4.71 -11.57
CA SER A 157 4.72 5.57 -12.47
C SER A 157 4.24 6.80 -11.73
N TYR A 158 4.61 7.98 -12.21
CA TYR A 158 4.32 9.27 -11.59
C TYR A 158 3.18 9.95 -12.33
N ILE A 159 2.19 10.42 -11.56
CA ILE A 159 0.98 11.06 -12.04
C ILE A 159 0.89 12.42 -11.35
N ASP A 160 1.07 13.51 -12.12
CA ASP A 160 1.08 14.87 -11.56
C ASP A 160 -0.27 15.24 -10.98
N TYR A 161 -1.36 14.82 -11.65
CA TYR A 161 -2.71 15.11 -11.19
C TYR A 161 -3.74 14.08 -11.66
N LEU A 162 -4.53 13.57 -10.72
CA LEU A 162 -5.67 12.68 -10.96
C LEU A 162 -6.96 13.39 -10.54
N PRO A 163 -7.79 13.85 -11.50
CA PRO A 163 -9.03 14.57 -11.18
C PRO A 163 -10.04 13.72 -10.39
N ALA A 164 -10.99 14.41 -9.75
CA ALA A 164 -12.14 13.77 -9.10
C ALA A 164 -12.91 12.86 -10.06
N GLY A 165 -13.26 11.66 -9.63
CA GLY A 165 -14.02 10.67 -10.41
C GLY A 165 -13.29 10.13 -11.64
N LYS A 166 -11.98 10.35 -11.81
CA LYS A 166 -11.19 9.84 -12.94
C LYS A 166 -10.28 8.68 -12.52
N GLN A 167 -9.79 7.99 -13.53
CA GLN A 167 -8.86 6.86 -13.36
C GLN A 167 -7.73 6.93 -14.38
N VAL A 168 -6.61 6.30 -14.04
CA VAL A 168 -5.45 6.07 -14.90
C VAL A 168 -5.15 4.57 -14.87
N THR A 169 -4.85 4.00 -16.03
CA THR A 169 -4.48 2.58 -16.15
C THR A 169 -3.05 2.48 -16.65
N VAL A 170 -2.20 1.83 -15.87
CA VAL A 170 -0.79 1.55 -16.18
C VAL A 170 -0.66 0.11 -16.65
N ARG A 171 0.23 -0.15 -17.61
CA ARG A 171 0.51 -1.50 -18.15
C ARG A 171 1.99 -1.74 -18.14
N ILE A 172 2.41 -2.89 -17.58
CA ILE A 172 3.78 -3.36 -17.57
C ILE A 172 3.83 -4.75 -18.18
N ASN A 173 4.62 -4.93 -19.23
CA ASN A 173 4.82 -6.22 -19.88
C ASN A 173 5.84 -7.04 -19.10
N LEU A 174 5.53 -8.30 -18.88
CA LEU A 174 6.26 -9.23 -18.03
C LEU A 174 6.45 -10.57 -18.73
N CYS A 175 7.48 -11.30 -18.32
CA CYS A 175 7.70 -12.69 -18.67
C CYS A 175 7.99 -13.50 -17.40
N ALA A 176 7.35 -14.66 -17.26
CA ALA A 176 7.68 -15.63 -16.22
C ALA A 176 8.94 -16.42 -16.66
N VAL A 177 10.09 -16.12 -16.07
CA VAL A 177 11.40 -16.62 -16.60
C VAL A 177 11.96 -17.74 -15.74
N TYR A 178 11.97 -17.59 -14.43
CA TYR A 178 12.63 -18.53 -13.52
C TYR A 178 11.63 -19.40 -12.77
N PRO A 179 11.71 -20.74 -12.90
CA PRO A 179 10.87 -21.66 -12.14
C PRO A 179 11.12 -21.54 -10.64
N GLY A 180 10.04 -21.61 -9.86
CA GLY A 180 10.10 -21.53 -8.41
C GLY A 180 8.88 -20.90 -7.78
N ARG A 181 8.92 -20.74 -6.46
CA ARG A 181 7.89 -20.06 -5.68
C ARG A 181 8.44 -18.75 -5.14
N PHE A 182 7.76 -17.67 -5.44
CA PHE A 182 8.22 -16.33 -5.19
C PHE A 182 7.14 -15.51 -4.45
N TYR A 183 7.58 -14.51 -3.71
CA TYR A 183 6.70 -13.51 -3.12
C TYR A 183 6.42 -12.39 -4.13
N LEU A 184 5.13 -12.12 -4.37
CA LEU A 184 4.63 -10.96 -5.11
C LEU A 184 4.21 -9.90 -4.11
N PRO A 185 4.98 -8.81 -3.97
CA PRO A 185 4.64 -7.72 -3.07
C PRO A 185 3.33 -7.02 -3.46
N PRO A 186 2.67 -6.33 -2.50
CA PRO A 186 1.56 -5.44 -2.81
C PRO A 186 1.93 -4.40 -3.87
N VAL A 187 1.01 -4.13 -4.79
CA VAL A 187 1.05 -2.91 -5.60
C VAL A 187 0.62 -1.75 -4.71
N TYR A 188 1.34 -0.65 -4.75
CA TYR A 188 1.16 0.48 -3.85
C TYR A 188 1.04 1.80 -4.61
N CYS A 189 0.04 2.62 -4.27
CA CYS A 189 -0.09 3.98 -4.79
C CYS A 189 -0.34 4.96 -3.65
N GLU A 190 0.39 6.08 -3.66
CA GLU A 190 0.23 7.13 -2.66
C GLU A 190 0.40 8.53 -3.25
N ALA A 191 -0.14 9.53 -2.57
CA ALA A 191 0.20 10.92 -2.80
C ALA A 191 1.46 11.28 -2.02
N MET A 192 2.51 11.74 -2.72
CA MET A 192 3.84 11.99 -2.15
C MET A 192 3.84 13.00 -0.99
N TYR A 193 2.86 13.91 -0.95
CA TYR A 193 2.77 14.97 0.04
C TYR A 193 1.52 14.88 0.95
N ASP A 194 0.70 13.83 0.78
CA ASP A 194 -0.47 13.56 1.63
C ASP A 194 -0.53 12.06 1.96
N HIS A 195 0.15 11.64 3.01
CA HIS A 195 0.25 10.23 3.43
C HIS A 195 -1.09 9.57 3.80
N LEU A 196 -2.15 10.35 3.93
CA LEU A 196 -3.49 9.79 4.13
C LEU A 196 -4.10 9.27 2.83
N VAL A 197 -3.68 9.82 1.67
CA VAL A 197 -4.18 9.42 0.35
C VAL A 197 -3.30 8.30 -0.18
N ARG A 198 -3.76 7.06 -0.02
CA ARG A 198 -3.02 5.87 -0.45
C ARG A 198 -3.92 4.66 -0.65
N ALA A 199 -3.46 3.73 -1.46
CA ALA A 199 -4.07 2.42 -1.62
C ALA A 199 -2.99 1.36 -1.89
N ASN A 200 -3.22 0.13 -1.44
CA ASN A 200 -2.39 -1.02 -1.79
C ASN A 200 -3.25 -2.27 -1.95
N THR A 201 -2.73 -3.24 -2.72
CA THR A 201 -3.27 -4.59 -2.82
C THR A 201 -2.78 -5.48 -1.68
N GLU A 202 -3.22 -6.73 -1.64
CA GLU A 202 -2.60 -7.76 -0.80
C GLU A 202 -1.30 -8.25 -1.44
N GLY A 203 -0.37 -8.73 -0.61
CA GLY A 203 0.77 -9.50 -1.07
C GLY A 203 0.42 -10.98 -1.15
N GLU A 204 1.01 -11.71 -2.10
CA GLU A 204 0.72 -13.12 -2.31
C GLU A 204 1.95 -13.93 -2.73
N MET A 205 1.85 -15.25 -2.62
CA MET A 205 2.86 -16.16 -3.17
C MET A 205 2.44 -16.58 -4.57
N VAL A 206 3.37 -16.54 -5.52
CA VAL A 206 3.19 -16.96 -6.91
C VAL A 206 4.18 -18.07 -7.27
N THR A 207 3.81 -18.91 -8.23
CA THR A 207 4.63 -20.02 -8.70
C THR A 207 4.87 -19.91 -10.21
N VAL A 208 6.08 -20.21 -10.63
CA VAL A 208 6.45 -20.42 -12.05
C VAL A 208 6.87 -21.89 -12.21
N GLU A 209 6.22 -22.61 -13.11
CA GLU A 209 6.42 -24.04 -13.39
C GLU A 209 7.12 -24.26 -14.73
#